data_daaec614d445ef5707b9af6372e3b4ec
#
_entry.id   daaec614d445ef5707b9af6372e3b4ec
#
_cell.length_a   1.000
_cell.length_b   1.000
_cell.length_c   1.000
_cell.angle_alpha   90.00
_cell.angle_beta   90.00
_cell.angle_gamma   90.00
#
_symmetry.space_group_name_H-M   'P 1'
#
loop_
_entity.id
_entity.type
_entity.pdbx_description
1 polymer ?
#
loop_
_entity_poly.entity_id
_entity_poly.type
_entity_poly.pdbx_seq_one_letter_code
_entity_poly.pdbx_strand_id
1 'polypeptide(L)'
;QSDGYVTAAKLRDAYLGIGVKQETLLKLFEQHNVEYRKKVGFSREIATWKKYCCVCKRVREFLAHTYHREDIPLKELNLTFINDFEYFLRTEKKCRTNTVWGYMIVLKHIVAIARNDGRLPFNPFSGYINSPESVDRGYLSQEEIKAVMNYKTANKAHARIRDLFVFSIFTGLA
;
A
#
# COMPACT_ATOMS: atom_id res chain seq x y z
N GLN A 1 23.29 -17.63 32.04
CA GLN A 1 22.21 -17.55 33.06
C GLN A 1 22.22 -16.14 33.61
N SER A 2 21.37 -15.26 33.11
CA SER A 2 21.11 -13.94 33.70
C SER A 2 19.70 -14.00 34.30
N ASP A 3 19.65 -14.25 35.60
CA ASP A 3 18.45 -14.16 36.41
C ASP A 3 17.95 -12.69 36.39
N GLY A 4 17.00 -12.42 35.52
CA GLY A 4 16.38 -11.10 35.40
C GLY A 4 15.40 -10.87 36.57
N TYR A 5 15.85 -10.26 37.63
CA TYR A 5 14.97 -9.82 38.72
C TYR A 5 13.89 -8.88 38.16
N VAL A 6 12.64 -9.32 38.23
CA VAL A 6 11.47 -8.48 37.91
C VAL A 6 11.19 -7.64 39.15
N THR A 7 11.54 -6.36 39.11
CA THR A 7 11.23 -5.43 40.19
C THR A 7 9.78 -5.00 40.16
N ALA A 8 9.19 -4.64 41.31
CA ALA A 8 7.83 -4.09 41.42
C ALA A 8 7.64 -2.85 40.52
N ALA A 9 8.69 -2.03 40.33
CA ALA A 9 8.68 -0.90 39.39
C ALA A 9 8.52 -1.37 37.93
N LYS A 10 9.26 -2.42 37.51
CA LYS A 10 9.11 -2.99 36.14
C LYS A 10 7.72 -3.59 35.92
N LEU A 11 7.14 -4.24 36.93
CA LEU A 11 5.77 -4.77 36.87
C LEU A 11 4.74 -3.63 36.77
N ARG A 12 4.88 -2.60 37.61
CA ARG A 12 4.02 -1.42 37.55
C ARG A 12 4.12 -0.72 36.20
N ASP A 13 5.33 -0.48 35.70
CA ASP A 13 5.56 0.21 34.43
C ASP A 13 5.05 -0.63 33.24
N ALA A 14 5.18 -1.96 33.29
CA ALA A 14 4.58 -2.87 32.33
C ALA A 14 3.04 -2.86 32.38
N TYR A 15 2.46 -2.84 33.59
CA TYR A 15 1.01 -2.77 33.80
C TYR A 15 0.41 -1.42 33.36
N LEU A 16 1.11 -0.32 33.64
CA LEU A 16 0.72 1.03 33.26
C LEU A 16 1.15 1.40 31.82
N GLY A 17 1.87 0.52 31.10
CA GLY A 17 2.42 0.80 29.80
C GLY A 17 3.50 1.91 29.78
N ILE A 18 4.06 2.24 30.95
CA ILE A 18 5.08 3.29 31.09
C ILE A 18 6.42 2.72 30.61
N GLY A 19 7.00 3.35 29.57
CA GLY A 19 8.31 2.95 29.04
C GLY A 19 8.31 1.92 27.92
N VAL A 20 7.20 1.26 27.63
CA VAL A 20 7.06 0.51 26.38
C VAL A 20 6.84 1.52 25.27
N LYS A 21 7.83 1.77 24.43
CA LYS A 21 7.64 2.52 23.18
C LYS A 21 6.55 1.78 22.39
N GLN A 22 5.31 2.24 22.51
CA GLN A 22 4.21 1.64 21.74
C GLN A 22 4.57 1.76 20.26
N GLU A 23 4.66 0.61 19.61
CA GLU A 23 4.88 0.58 18.18
C GLU A 23 3.59 0.96 17.48
N THR A 24 3.68 1.94 16.62
CA THR A 24 2.55 2.56 15.93
C THR A 24 2.58 2.25 14.44
N LEU A 25 1.42 2.32 13.79
CA LEU A 25 1.25 1.94 12.40
C LEU A 25 2.07 2.80 11.45
N LEU A 26 2.01 4.14 11.59
CA LEU A 26 2.72 5.03 10.68
C LEU A 26 4.23 4.92 10.87
N LYS A 27 4.71 4.77 12.11
CA LYS A 27 6.13 4.56 12.38
C LYS A 27 6.65 3.30 11.71
N LEU A 28 5.90 2.18 11.79
CA LEU A 28 6.26 0.94 11.10
C LEU A 28 6.25 1.15 9.57
N PHE A 29 5.25 1.86 9.06
CA PHE A 29 5.13 2.17 7.64
C PHE A 29 6.32 2.99 7.13
N GLU A 30 6.72 4.01 7.88
CA GLU A 30 7.86 4.86 7.56
C GLU A 30 9.18 4.09 7.59
N GLN A 31 9.39 3.26 8.61
CA GLN A 31 10.55 2.38 8.69
C GLN A 31 10.64 1.46 7.46
N HIS A 32 9.53 0.82 7.11
CA HIS A 32 9.47 0.01 5.89
C HIS A 32 9.82 0.82 4.64
N ASN A 33 9.28 2.02 4.50
CA ASN A 33 9.52 2.87 3.32
C ASN A 33 10.99 3.28 3.20
N VAL A 34 11.65 3.57 4.33
CA VAL A 34 13.09 3.88 4.37
C VAL A 34 13.91 2.65 3.93
N GLU A 35 13.60 1.47 4.49
CA GLU A 35 14.30 0.23 4.12
C GLU A 35 14.04 -0.18 2.67
N TYR A 36 12.82 -0.01 2.19
CA TYR A 36 12.47 -0.27 0.79
C TYR A 36 13.24 0.65 -0.16
N ARG A 37 13.37 1.94 0.19
CA ARG A 37 14.09 2.94 -0.61
C ARG A 37 15.55 2.56 -0.83
N LYS A 38 16.23 1.99 0.17
CA LYS A 38 17.62 1.53 0.05
C LYS A 38 17.81 0.45 -1.02
N LYS A 39 16.76 -0.32 -1.32
CA LYS A 39 16.77 -1.43 -2.28
C LYS A 39 16.35 -1.03 -3.70
N VAL A 40 15.89 0.22 -3.88
CA VAL A 40 15.45 0.72 -5.19
C VAL A 40 16.65 0.87 -6.13
N GLY A 41 16.49 0.36 -7.36
CA GLY A 41 17.56 0.33 -8.38
C GLY A 41 18.41 -0.94 -8.36
N PHE A 42 18.33 -1.78 -7.32
CA PHE A 42 19.00 -3.08 -7.27
C PHE A 42 18.00 -4.24 -7.40
N SER A 43 17.05 -4.32 -6.47
CA SER A 43 16.09 -5.43 -6.40
C SER A 43 14.63 -4.97 -6.31
N ARG A 44 14.38 -3.68 -6.32
CA ARG A 44 13.05 -3.08 -6.15
C ARG A 44 12.83 -1.91 -7.08
N GLU A 45 11.58 -1.79 -7.54
CA GLU A 45 11.16 -0.73 -8.45
C GLU A 45 10.75 0.55 -7.71
N ILE A 46 11.14 1.71 -8.26
CA ILE A 46 10.79 3.03 -7.72
C ILE A 46 9.27 3.26 -7.70
N ALA A 47 8.53 2.72 -8.69
CA ALA A 47 7.08 2.85 -8.76
C ALA A 47 6.38 2.20 -7.56
N THR A 48 6.87 1.04 -7.14
CA THR A 48 6.35 0.33 -5.96
C THR A 48 6.64 1.11 -4.68
N TRP A 49 7.85 1.67 -4.53
CA TRP A 49 8.16 2.54 -3.40
C TRP A 49 7.23 3.76 -3.33
N LYS A 50 6.99 4.45 -4.46
CA LYS A 50 6.04 5.57 -4.53
C LYS A 50 4.63 5.14 -4.10
N LYS A 51 4.19 3.93 -4.46
CA LYS A 51 2.90 3.38 -4.03
C LYS A 51 2.84 3.24 -2.52
N TYR A 52 3.88 2.70 -1.87
CA TYR A 52 3.95 2.61 -0.41
C TYR A 52 3.89 3.99 0.26
N CYS A 53 4.64 4.97 -0.25
CA CYS A 53 4.60 6.34 0.27
C CYS A 53 3.20 6.97 0.12
N CYS A 54 2.53 6.73 -1.01
CA CYS A 54 1.17 7.21 -1.24
C CYS A 54 0.19 6.62 -0.22
N VAL A 55 0.24 5.29 0.02
CA VAL A 55 -0.66 4.64 0.99
C VAL A 55 -0.36 5.12 2.41
N CYS A 56 0.90 5.26 2.80
CA CYS A 56 1.28 5.83 4.09
C CYS A 56 0.66 7.22 4.31
N LYS A 57 0.71 8.08 3.28
CA LYS A 57 0.05 9.40 3.29
C LYS A 57 -1.46 9.28 3.48
N ARG A 58 -2.12 8.34 2.78
CA ARG A 58 -3.57 8.12 2.91
C ARG A 58 -3.97 7.62 4.29
N VAL A 59 -3.18 6.75 4.90
CA VAL A 59 -3.40 6.29 6.28
C VAL A 59 -3.27 7.47 7.26
N ARG A 60 -2.28 8.34 7.09
CA ARG A 60 -2.12 9.53 7.92
C ARG A 60 -3.32 10.48 7.80
N GLU A 61 -3.77 10.76 6.58
CA GLU A 61 -4.96 11.58 6.31
C GLU A 61 -6.21 10.97 6.95
N PHE A 62 -6.37 9.67 6.87
CA PHE A 62 -7.49 8.94 7.49
C PHE A 62 -7.47 9.04 9.02
N LEU A 63 -6.32 8.81 9.65
CA LEU A 63 -6.18 8.93 11.10
C LEU A 63 -6.52 10.34 11.59
N ALA A 64 -6.03 11.37 10.90
CA ALA A 64 -6.35 12.75 11.24
C ALA A 64 -7.84 13.08 11.06
N HIS A 65 -8.45 12.59 9.96
CA HIS A 65 -9.84 12.87 9.62
C HIS A 65 -10.83 12.14 10.51
N THR A 66 -10.65 10.82 10.70
CA THR A 66 -11.65 9.94 11.31
C THR A 66 -11.40 9.72 12.80
N TYR A 67 -10.13 9.58 13.18
CA TYR A 67 -9.76 9.29 14.58
C TYR A 67 -9.23 10.51 15.33
N HIS A 68 -8.98 11.64 14.66
CA HIS A 68 -8.38 12.86 15.23
C HIS A 68 -7.06 12.58 15.96
N ARG A 69 -6.26 11.66 15.42
CA ARG A 69 -4.98 11.22 15.96
C ARG A 69 -3.88 11.34 14.90
N GLU A 70 -2.64 11.56 15.36
CA GLU A 70 -1.46 11.58 14.49
C GLU A 70 -1.02 10.18 14.09
N ASP A 71 -1.17 9.18 14.96
CA ASP A 71 -0.82 7.80 14.73
C ASP A 71 -1.68 6.87 15.60
N ILE A 72 -1.62 5.54 15.37
CA ILE A 72 -2.37 4.53 16.11
C ILE A 72 -1.44 3.38 16.55
N PRO A 73 -1.52 2.92 17.83
CA PRO A 73 -0.82 1.72 18.27
C PRO A 73 -1.22 0.48 17.46
N LEU A 74 -0.25 -0.36 17.10
CA LEU A 74 -0.52 -1.60 16.35
C LEU A 74 -1.57 -2.48 17.03
N LYS A 75 -1.60 -2.50 18.36
CA LYS A 75 -2.54 -3.32 19.16
C LYS A 75 -4.00 -2.87 19.06
N GLU A 76 -4.25 -1.61 18.65
CA GLU A 76 -5.59 -1.07 18.46
C GLU A 76 -6.15 -1.35 17.05
N LEU A 77 -5.33 -1.88 16.14
CA LEU A 77 -5.79 -2.25 14.80
C LEU A 77 -6.79 -3.41 14.91
N ASN A 78 -7.93 -3.26 14.30
CA ASN A 78 -8.99 -4.27 14.24
C ASN A 78 -9.70 -4.22 12.90
N LEU A 79 -10.66 -5.12 12.68
CA LEU A 79 -11.44 -5.18 11.45
C LEU A 79 -12.24 -3.88 11.20
N THR A 80 -12.73 -3.23 12.25
CA THR A 80 -13.44 -1.94 12.13
C THR A 80 -12.53 -0.88 11.55
N PHE A 81 -11.29 -0.75 12.05
CA PHE A 81 -10.28 0.16 11.49
C PHE A 81 -10.04 -0.09 9.99
N ILE A 82 -9.97 -1.36 9.58
CA ILE A 82 -9.75 -1.73 8.18
C ILE A 82 -10.94 -1.31 7.30
N ASN A 83 -12.17 -1.55 7.77
CA ASN A 83 -13.40 -1.17 7.07
C ASN A 83 -13.56 0.37 7.01
N ASP A 84 -13.27 1.07 8.08
CA ASP A 84 -13.34 2.54 8.14
C ASP A 84 -12.33 3.18 7.18
N PHE A 85 -11.12 2.60 7.06
CA PHE A 85 -10.14 3.07 6.09
C PHE A 85 -10.61 2.85 4.65
N GLU A 86 -11.20 1.69 4.35
CA GLU A 86 -11.80 1.45 3.03
C GLU A 86 -12.92 2.45 2.75
N TYR A 87 -13.82 2.67 3.70
CA TYR A 87 -14.91 3.62 3.60
C TYR A 87 -14.39 5.04 3.32
N PHE A 88 -13.40 5.50 4.08
CA PHE A 88 -12.74 6.79 3.87
C PHE A 88 -12.14 6.92 2.46
N LEU A 89 -11.50 5.87 1.94
CA LEU A 89 -10.95 5.89 0.59
C LEU A 89 -12.03 6.04 -0.48
N ARG A 90 -13.20 5.42 -0.27
CA ARG A 90 -14.33 5.49 -1.21
C ARG A 90 -15.06 6.82 -1.15
N THR A 91 -15.37 7.30 0.04
CA THR A 91 -16.20 8.49 0.26
C THR A 91 -15.40 9.79 0.16
N GLU A 92 -14.37 9.94 0.99
CA GLU A 92 -13.60 11.19 1.07
C GLU A 92 -12.59 11.33 -0.08
N LYS A 93 -11.93 10.22 -0.46
CA LYS A 93 -10.93 10.25 -1.54
C LYS A 93 -11.49 9.88 -2.91
N LYS A 94 -12.76 9.47 -2.98
CA LYS A 94 -13.48 9.08 -4.21
C LYS A 94 -12.69 8.10 -5.07
N CYS A 95 -11.97 7.18 -4.41
CA CYS A 95 -11.16 6.18 -5.09
C CYS A 95 -12.04 5.10 -5.74
N ARG A 96 -11.69 4.70 -6.96
CA ARG A 96 -12.33 3.56 -7.65
C ARG A 96 -11.94 2.24 -6.97
N THR A 97 -12.77 1.20 -7.12
CA THR A 97 -12.61 -0.12 -6.50
C THR A 97 -11.20 -0.70 -6.64
N ASN A 98 -10.63 -0.69 -7.84
CA ASN A 98 -9.29 -1.23 -8.08
C ASN A 98 -8.18 -0.41 -7.41
N THR A 99 -8.39 0.89 -7.20
CA THR A 99 -7.46 1.75 -6.44
C THR A 99 -7.52 1.41 -4.96
N VAL A 100 -8.73 1.30 -4.41
CA VAL A 100 -8.96 0.88 -3.02
C VAL A 100 -8.33 -0.48 -2.77
N TRP A 101 -8.65 -1.48 -3.62
CA TRP A 101 -8.04 -2.81 -3.55
C TRP A 101 -6.51 -2.74 -3.50
N GLY A 102 -5.89 -1.97 -4.40
CA GLY A 102 -4.46 -1.79 -4.44
C GLY A 102 -3.86 -1.14 -3.18
N TYR A 103 -4.59 -0.24 -2.51
CA TYR A 103 -4.17 0.39 -1.26
C TYR A 103 -4.31 -0.57 -0.08
N MET A 104 -5.41 -1.34 -0.04
CA MET A 104 -5.64 -2.35 1.00
C MET A 104 -4.59 -3.47 0.96
N ILE A 105 -4.13 -3.91 -0.23
CA ILE A 105 -3.02 -4.85 -0.35
C ILE A 105 -1.75 -4.31 0.31
N VAL A 106 -1.42 -3.05 0.08
CA VAL A 106 -0.23 -2.42 0.68
C VAL A 106 -0.35 -2.35 2.20
N LEU A 107 -1.50 -1.91 2.73
CA LEU A 107 -1.74 -1.88 4.18
C LEU A 107 -1.67 -3.29 4.78
N LYS A 108 -2.29 -4.29 4.13
CA LYS A 108 -2.24 -5.70 4.54
C LYS A 108 -0.81 -6.22 4.61
N HIS A 109 0.05 -5.82 3.67
CA HIS A 109 1.46 -6.20 3.67
C HIS A 109 2.21 -5.62 4.88
N ILE A 110 2.00 -4.33 5.21
CA ILE A 110 2.61 -3.69 6.38
C ILE A 110 2.16 -4.37 7.69
N VAL A 111 0.87 -4.68 7.81
CA VAL A 111 0.32 -5.41 8.96
C VAL A 111 0.90 -6.83 9.04
N ALA A 112 1.11 -7.49 7.91
CA ALA A 112 1.74 -8.81 7.86
C ALA A 112 3.20 -8.77 8.36
N ILE A 113 3.95 -7.71 8.06
CA ILE A 113 5.30 -7.49 8.62
C ILE A 113 5.21 -7.41 10.14
N ALA A 114 4.31 -6.58 10.69
CA ALA A 114 4.14 -6.46 12.14
C ALA A 114 3.84 -7.81 12.81
N ARG A 115 3.01 -8.63 12.16
CA ARG A 115 2.69 -9.98 12.65
C ARG A 115 3.90 -10.91 12.61
N ASN A 116 4.60 -10.96 11.50
CA ASN A 116 5.76 -11.83 11.32
C ASN A 116 6.90 -11.48 12.30
N ASP A 117 7.03 -10.20 12.63
CA ASP A 117 7.98 -9.70 13.63
C ASP A 117 7.50 -9.91 15.09
N GLY A 118 6.34 -10.54 15.31
CA GLY A 118 5.76 -10.74 16.64
C GLY A 118 5.24 -9.49 17.35
N ARG A 119 5.17 -8.35 16.64
CA ARG A 119 4.68 -7.05 17.17
C ARG A 119 3.16 -6.99 17.27
N LEU A 120 2.46 -7.83 16.50
CA LEU A 120 1.01 -7.93 16.43
C LEU A 120 0.59 -9.39 16.53
N PRO A 121 -0.05 -9.84 17.65
CA PRO A 121 -0.36 -11.25 17.87
C PRO A 121 -1.57 -11.76 17.08
N PHE A 122 -2.38 -10.86 16.53
CA PHE A 122 -3.60 -11.19 15.77
C PHE A 122 -3.58 -10.60 14.35
N ASN A 123 -4.52 -11.01 13.52
CA ASN A 123 -4.66 -10.48 12.16
C ASN A 123 -5.89 -9.58 12.03
N PRO A 124 -5.75 -8.25 11.97
CA PRO A 124 -6.88 -7.34 11.82
C PRO A 124 -7.60 -7.47 10.47
N PHE A 125 -6.99 -8.12 9.48
CA PHE A 125 -7.62 -8.46 8.20
C PHE A 125 -8.37 -9.79 8.21
N SER A 126 -8.49 -10.47 9.37
CA SER A 126 -9.30 -11.67 9.47
C SER A 126 -10.76 -11.33 9.19
N GLY A 127 -11.35 -12.00 8.19
CA GLY A 127 -12.73 -11.69 7.75
C GLY A 127 -12.86 -10.52 6.77
N TYR A 128 -11.77 -9.80 6.45
CA TYR A 128 -11.81 -8.76 5.43
C TYR A 128 -11.71 -9.36 4.02
N ILE A 129 -12.74 -9.10 3.21
CA ILE A 129 -12.81 -9.58 1.82
C ILE A 129 -12.89 -8.36 0.90
N ASN A 130 -11.92 -8.25 0.00
CA ASN A 130 -11.93 -7.24 -1.06
C ASN A 130 -11.31 -7.87 -2.31
N SER A 131 -11.98 -7.72 -3.45
CA SER A 131 -11.54 -8.23 -4.75
C SER A 131 -11.50 -7.11 -5.78
N PRO A 132 -10.61 -7.18 -6.77
CA PRO A 132 -10.61 -6.24 -7.86
C PRO A 132 -11.82 -6.44 -8.76
N GLU A 133 -12.30 -5.37 -9.35
CA GLU A 133 -13.27 -5.43 -10.43
C GLU A 133 -12.55 -5.76 -11.74
N SER A 134 -13.14 -6.67 -12.50
CA SER A 134 -12.73 -6.89 -13.89
C SER A 134 -13.07 -5.64 -14.71
N VAL A 135 -12.08 -5.08 -15.36
CA VAL A 135 -12.26 -3.95 -16.27
C VAL A 135 -12.12 -4.46 -17.69
N ASP A 136 -13.23 -4.55 -18.39
CA ASP A 136 -13.18 -4.72 -19.84
C ASP A 136 -12.67 -3.41 -20.47
N ARG A 137 -11.51 -3.49 -21.10
CA ARG A 137 -10.88 -2.35 -21.80
C ARG A 137 -11.25 -2.30 -23.25
N GLY A 138 -12.02 -3.26 -23.74
CA GLY A 138 -12.33 -3.43 -25.15
C GLY A 138 -11.08 -3.71 -25.99
N TYR A 139 -11.23 -3.57 -27.28
CA TYR A 139 -10.16 -3.71 -28.26
C TYR A 139 -10.26 -2.57 -29.29
N LEU A 140 -9.14 -2.25 -29.90
CA LEU A 140 -9.10 -1.23 -30.94
C LEU A 140 -9.78 -1.74 -32.22
N SER A 141 -10.61 -0.89 -32.83
CA SER A 141 -11.15 -1.13 -34.15
C SER A 141 -10.04 -1.07 -35.22
N GLN A 142 -10.31 -1.61 -36.40
CA GLN A 142 -9.35 -1.51 -37.50
C GLN A 142 -9.06 -0.07 -37.89
N GLU A 143 -10.05 0.84 -37.77
CA GLU A 143 -9.90 2.26 -38.06
C GLU A 143 -9.00 2.93 -37.03
N GLU A 144 -9.16 2.60 -35.75
CA GLU A 144 -8.29 3.10 -34.68
C GLU A 144 -6.85 2.59 -34.83
N ILE A 145 -6.67 1.32 -35.23
CA ILE A 145 -5.34 0.77 -35.53
C ILE A 145 -4.70 1.54 -36.70
N LYS A 146 -5.44 1.78 -37.77
CA LYS A 146 -4.96 2.59 -38.90
C LYS A 146 -4.62 4.03 -38.50
N ALA A 147 -5.42 4.63 -37.62
CA ALA A 147 -5.13 5.96 -37.09
C ALA A 147 -3.83 6.00 -36.29
N VAL A 148 -3.58 4.99 -35.45
CA VAL A 148 -2.32 4.84 -34.70
C VAL A 148 -1.14 4.66 -35.65
N MET A 149 -1.27 3.81 -36.67
CA MET A 149 -0.22 3.58 -37.67
C MET A 149 0.17 4.87 -38.42
N ASN A 150 -0.83 5.68 -38.78
CA ASN A 150 -0.64 6.92 -39.54
C ASN A 150 -0.29 8.11 -38.64
N TYR A 151 -0.28 7.96 -37.33
CA TYR A 151 0.03 9.06 -36.42
C TYR A 151 1.45 9.56 -36.61
N LYS A 152 1.60 10.81 -37.05
CA LYS A 152 2.87 11.49 -37.24
C LYS A 152 3.22 12.28 -35.99
N THR A 153 4.40 12.10 -35.47
CA THR A 153 4.89 12.82 -34.28
C THR A 153 6.34 13.20 -34.45
N ALA A 154 6.70 14.42 -34.04
CA ALA A 154 8.08 14.87 -33.95
C ALA A 154 8.85 14.28 -32.78
N ASN A 155 8.13 13.74 -31.78
CA ASN A 155 8.74 13.11 -30.60
C ASN A 155 9.20 11.69 -30.92
N LYS A 156 10.53 11.48 -30.96
CA LYS A 156 11.15 10.18 -31.26
C LYS A 156 10.72 9.06 -30.29
N ALA A 157 10.45 9.39 -29.01
CA ALA A 157 9.96 8.39 -28.05
C ALA A 157 8.54 7.92 -28.39
N HIS A 158 7.65 8.84 -28.75
CA HIS A 158 6.29 8.47 -29.18
C HIS A 158 6.30 7.68 -30.50
N ALA A 159 7.15 8.05 -31.46
CA ALA A 159 7.31 7.29 -32.71
C ALA A 159 7.72 5.84 -32.41
N ARG A 160 8.73 5.64 -31.55
CA ARG A 160 9.18 4.32 -31.15
C ARG A 160 8.11 3.49 -30.43
N ILE A 161 7.33 4.12 -29.53
CA ILE A 161 6.21 3.45 -28.83
C ILE A 161 5.15 3.03 -29.83
N ARG A 162 4.77 3.91 -30.77
CA ARG A 162 3.84 3.58 -31.85
C ARG A 162 4.33 2.37 -32.66
N ASP A 163 5.58 2.38 -33.10
CA ASP A 163 6.12 1.32 -33.96
C ASP A 163 6.17 -0.03 -33.21
N LEU A 164 6.56 -0.04 -31.94
CA LEU A 164 6.51 -1.24 -31.10
C LEU A 164 5.08 -1.75 -30.89
N PHE A 165 4.14 -0.83 -30.68
CA PHE A 165 2.74 -1.18 -30.49
C PHE A 165 2.14 -1.79 -31.78
N VAL A 166 2.39 -1.17 -32.93
CA VAL A 166 1.98 -1.71 -34.25
C VAL A 166 2.60 -3.06 -34.48
N PHE A 167 3.89 -3.23 -34.22
CA PHE A 167 4.57 -4.51 -34.34
C PHE A 167 3.90 -5.60 -33.47
N SER A 168 3.58 -5.29 -32.20
CA SER A 168 2.92 -6.25 -31.31
C SER A 168 1.52 -6.64 -31.77
N ILE A 169 0.75 -5.73 -32.39
CA ILE A 169 -0.57 -6.03 -32.95
C ILE A 169 -0.47 -7.08 -34.06
N PHE A 170 0.50 -6.92 -34.97
CA PHE A 170 0.63 -7.83 -36.12
C PHE A 170 1.34 -9.14 -35.83
N THR A 171 2.17 -9.17 -34.80
CA THR A 171 2.93 -10.38 -34.44
C THR A 171 2.30 -11.18 -33.30
N GLY A 172 1.37 -10.58 -32.55
CA GLY A 172 0.83 -11.17 -31.31
C GLY A 172 1.85 -11.29 -30.18
N LEU A 173 3.01 -10.66 -30.30
CA LEU A 173 4.05 -10.60 -29.26
C LEU A 173 3.81 -9.40 -28.35
N ALA A 174 3.61 -9.67 -27.04
CA ALA A 174 3.42 -8.64 -26.00
C ALA A 174 4.62 -8.60 -25.07
#